data_370f408b088094bcb38c5ca93c6f555b
#
_entry.id   370f408b088094bcb38c5ca93c6f555b
#
_cell.length_a   1.000
_cell.length_b   1.000
_cell.length_c   1.000
_cell.angle_alpha   90.00
_cell.angle_beta   90.00
_cell.angle_gamma   90.00
#
_symmetry.space_group_name_H-M   'P 1'
#
loop_
_entity.id
_entity.type
_entity.pdbx_description
1 polymer ?
#
loop_
_entity_poly.entity_id
_entity_poly.type
_entity_poly.pdbx_seq_one_letter_code
_entity_poly.pdbx_strand_id
1 'polypeptide(L)'
;PFVKAEDVNWDEIDVAFGCLPHGSSQDLIETLPEHIKTIDLSADYRLRDADLYAQTYGRPHLNAARTAKVKYGLSEWRGSELKGETLVACPGCYPTASLLALLPIIRLIDLDSVIIDAKSGVSGAGRGLKEGNLFSEAAEGIHAYGVGTHRHAPEIEQELNLQAGRSDIGVTFTPHLIPMTRGELVTCHIRGDVDQIQSALEAKYADAPFVSVLQLGSPTPDTRHVRGTNNCRIAVYPDRVKGRVVVIAVIDNLVKGSSGQAIQNLNLM
;
A
#
# COMPACT_ATOMS: atom_id res chain seq x y z
N PRO A 1 19.04 -24.37 -3.47
CA PRO A 1 18.65 -24.79 -2.12
C PRO A 1 18.34 -23.56 -1.27
N PHE A 2 17.39 -23.67 -0.33
CA PHE A 2 17.18 -22.63 0.68
C PHE A 2 18.25 -22.80 1.76
N VAL A 3 18.79 -21.67 2.24
CA VAL A 3 19.74 -21.60 3.35
C VAL A 3 19.15 -20.69 4.44
N LYS A 4 19.64 -20.83 5.66
CA LYS A 4 19.28 -19.91 6.74
C LYS A 4 20.02 -18.57 6.55
N ALA A 5 19.48 -17.49 7.09
CA ALA A 5 20.12 -16.18 7.00
C ALA A 5 21.54 -16.14 7.63
N GLU A 6 21.75 -16.94 8.68
CA GLU A 6 23.05 -17.10 9.36
C GLU A 6 24.12 -17.82 8.51
N ASP A 7 23.70 -18.57 7.47
CA ASP A 7 24.57 -19.30 6.56
C ASP A 7 24.84 -18.54 5.25
N VAL A 8 24.29 -17.32 5.10
CA VAL A 8 24.46 -16.50 3.90
C VAL A 8 25.81 -15.76 3.97
N ASN A 9 26.60 -15.83 2.90
CA ASN A 9 27.75 -14.95 2.73
C ASN A 9 27.25 -13.56 2.23
N TRP A 10 26.96 -12.67 3.16
CA TRP A 10 26.40 -11.36 2.87
C TRP A 10 27.34 -10.44 2.08
N ASP A 11 28.65 -10.70 2.08
CA ASP A 11 29.63 -9.92 1.29
C ASP A 11 29.47 -10.13 -0.24
N GLU A 12 28.81 -11.22 -0.64
CA GLU A 12 28.51 -11.53 -2.04
C GLU A 12 27.10 -11.09 -2.48
N ILE A 13 26.34 -10.41 -1.61
CA ILE A 13 24.94 -10.03 -1.86
C ILE A 13 24.84 -8.52 -2.04
N ASP A 14 24.33 -8.08 -3.18
CA ASP A 14 24.08 -6.67 -3.48
C ASP A 14 22.67 -6.20 -3.06
N VAL A 15 21.68 -7.11 -3.10
CA VAL A 15 20.26 -6.79 -2.90
C VAL A 15 19.56 -7.83 -2.04
N ALA A 16 18.76 -7.37 -1.09
CA ALA A 16 17.88 -8.19 -0.27
C ALA A 16 16.42 -7.73 -0.35
N PHE A 17 15.49 -8.67 -0.51
CA PHE A 17 14.05 -8.43 -0.37
C PHE A 17 13.58 -9.00 0.97
N GLY A 18 13.20 -8.10 1.90
CA GLY A 18 12.67 -8.49 3.21
C GLY A 18 11.22 -8.94 3.10
N CYS A 19 10.98 -10.25 3.15
CA CYS A 19 9.63 -10.84 3.07
C CYS A 19 9.23 -11.57 4.36
N LEU A 20 9.89 -11.25 5.46
CA LEU A 20 9.60 -11.84 6.77
C LEU A 20 8.36 -11.20 7.40
N PRO A 21 7.71 -11.88 8.36
CA PRO A 21 6.67 -11.26 9.17
C PRO A 21 7.18 -9.98 9.86
N HIS A 22 6.26 -9.04 10.09
CA HIS A 22 6.58 -7.84 10.90
C HIS A 22 7.14 -8.26 12.26
N GLY A 23 8.09 -7.48 12.75
CA GLY A 23 8.89 -7.79 13.93
C GLY A 23 10.14 -8.60 13.59
N SER A 24 10.01 -9.71 12.86
CA SER A 24 11.18 -10.53 12.45
C SER A 24 11.99 -9.88 11.34
N SER A 25 11.39 -9.01 10.53
CA SER A 25 12.11 -8.34 9.44
C SER A 25 13.13 -7.35 9.99
N GLN A 26 12.75 -6.52 10.96
CA GLN A 26 13.69 -5.59 11.59
C GLN A 26 14.84 -6.31 12.30
N ASP A 27 14.57 -7.47 12.93
CA ASP A 27 15.62 -8.27 13.61
C ASP A 27 16.74 -8.66 12.63
N LEU A 28 16.39 -9.01 11.38
CA LEU A 28 17.36 -9.35 10.35
C LEU A 28 17.97 -8.10 9.70
N ILE A 29 17.13 -7.14 9.29
CA ILE A 29 17.57 -5.95 8.52
C ILE A 29 18.59 -5.12 9.30
N GLU A 30 18.45 -5.02 10.63
CA GLU A 30 19.41 -4.30 11.48
C GLU A 30 20.78 -5.00 11.57
N THR A 31 20.91 -6.25 11.09
CA THR A 31 22.18 -6.98 11.05
C THR A 31 22.82 -7.02 9.66
N LEU A 32 22.11 -6.57 8.61
CA LEU A 32 22.63 -6.61 7.25
C LEU A 32 23.77 -5.58 7.07
N PRO A 33 24.81 -5.91 6.28
CA PRO A 33 25.84 -4.97 5.88
C PRO A 33 25.25 -3.73 5.16
N GLU A 34 25.84 -2.56 5.39
CA GLU A 34 25.34 -1.29 4.85
C GLU A 34 25.35 -1.17 3.32
N HIS A 35 26.19 -1.98 2.64
CA HIS A 35 26.25 -1.96 1.17
C HIS A 35 25.03 -2.63 0.51
N ILE A 36 24.31 -3.48 1.25
CA ILE A 36 23.16 -4.21 0.70
C ILE A 36 21.97 -3.29 0.52
N LYS A 37 21.49 -3.16 -0.70
CA LYS A 37 20.21 -2.50 -0.97
C LYS A 37 19.07 -3.40 -0.49
N THR A 38 18.30 -2.91 0.45
CA THR A 38 17.21 -3.67 1.06
C THR A 38 15.86 -3.06 0.73
N ILE A 39 14.96 -3.87 0.20
CA ILE A 39 13.55 -3.51 -0.01
C ILE A 39 12.72 -4.33 0.96
N ASP A 40 12.20 -3.68 1.99
CA ASP A 40 11.39 -4.34 3.02
C ASP A 40 9.91 -4.35 2.65
N LEU A 41 9.36 -5.55 2.43
CA LEU A 41 7.93 -5.77 2.18
C LEU A 41 7.15 -6.01 3.48
N SER A 42 7.85 -6.11 4.63
CA SER A 42 7.19 -6.17 5.92
C SER A 42 6.59 -4.81 6.30
N ALA A 43 6.02 -4.73 7.49
CA ALA A 43 5.47 -3.48 7.99
C ALA A 43 6.47 -2.69 8.87
N ASP A 44 7.67 -3.23 9.10
CA ASP A 44 8.55 -2.76 10.18
C ASP A 44 9.06 -1.33 9.97
N TYR A 45 9.28 -0.92 8.72
CA TYR A 45 9.80 0.42 8.42
C TYR A 45 8.78 1.35 7.74
N ARG A 46 7.50 1.00 7.70
CA ARG A 46 6.47 1.80 7.04
C ARG A 46 6.05 3.02 7.85
N LEU A 47 5.93 2.85 9.18
CA LEU A 47 5.54 3.93 10.08
C LEU A 47 6.79 4.65 10.60
N ARG A 48 6.84 5.96 10.39
CA ARG A 48 7.97 6.80 10.80
C ARG A 48 8.00 7.06 12.30
N ASP A 49 6.82 7.08 12.92
CA ASP A 49 6.64 7.23 14.35
C ASP A 49 6.75 5.86 15.05
N ALA A 50 7.78 5.68 15.86
CA ALA A 50 8.05 4.43 16.57
C ALA A 50 7.01 4.13 17.66
N ASP A 51 6.38 5.13 18.24
CA ASP A 51 5.32 4.95 19.23
C ASP A 51 4.03 4.50 18.54
N LEU A 52 3.70 5.10 17.39
CA LEU A 52 2.59 4.64 16.55
C LEU A 52 2.84 3.21 16.04
N TYR A 53 4.09 2.88 15.67
CA TYR A 53 4.46 1.51 15.31
C TYR A 53 4.20 0.55 16.48
N ALA A 54 4.65 0.90 17.68
CA ALA A 54 4.47 0.06 18.86
C ALA A 54 2.99 -0.17 19.19
N GLN A 55 2.17 0.87 19.08
CA GLN A 55 0.72 0.77 19.28
C GLN A 55 0.06 -0.12 18.22
N THR A 56 0.47 0.03 16.95
CA THR A 56 -0.12 -0.69 15.81
C THR A 56 0.28 -2.15 15.76
N TYR A 57 1.53 -2.48 16.08
CA TYR A 57 2.10 -3.82 15.92
C TYR A 57 2.36 -4.57 17.23
N GLY A 58 2.13 -3.93 18.39
CA GLY A 58 2.20 -4.56 19.72
C GLY A 58 3.63 -4.84 20.20
N ARG A 59 4.64 -4.22 19.59
CA ARG A 59 6.05 -4.31 20.01
C ARG A 59 6.81 -3.03 19.69
N PRO A 60 7.81 -2.63 20.50
CA PRO A 60 8.65 -1.48 20.18
C PRO A 60 9.47 -1.72 18.90
N HIS A 61 9.74 -0.66 18.16
CA HIS A 61 10.67 -0.68 17.03
C HIS A 61 12.12 -0.72 17.55
N LEU A 62 12.97 -1.57 16.97
CA LEU A 62 14.36 -1.72 17.41
C LEU A 62 15.21 -0.46 17.16
N ASN A 63 14.90 0.28 16.08
CA ASN A 63 15.65 1.45 15.67
C ASN A 63 14.74 2.61 15.25
N ALA A 64 14.22 3.34 16.25
CA ALA A 64 13.33 4.47 16.05
C ALA A 64 13.96 5.59 15.19
N ALA A 65 15.26 5.82 15.34
CA ALA A 65 15.98 6.84 14.59
C ALA A 65 16.12 6.47 13.10
N ARG A 66 16.25 5.20 12.77
CA ARG A 66 16.32 4.69 11.40
C ARG A 66 14.96 4.70 10.74
N THR A 67 13.92 4.16 11.40
CA THR A 67 12.56 4.11 10.83
C THR A 67 12.02 5.50 10.50
N ALA A 68 12.34 6.52 11.29
CA ALA A 68 11.95 7.91 11.01
C ALA A 68 12.51 8.46 9.69
N LYS A 69 13.60 7.87 9.16
CA LYS A 69 14.30 8.32 7.96
C LYS A 69 14.08 7.44 6.74
N VAL A 70 13.66 6.18 6.94
CA VAL A 70 13.44 5.25 5.83
C VAL A 70 12.42 5.80 4.86
N LYS A 71 12.72 5.68 3.56
CA LYS A 71 11.82 6.14 2.52
C LYS A 71 10.68 5.17 2.31
N TYR A 72 9.49 5.73 2.24
CA TYR A 72 8.27 5.01 1.92
C TYR A 72 8.16 4.83 0.41
N GLY A 73 8.30 3.60 -0.05
CA GLY A 73 8.48 3.23 -1.46
C GLY A 73 7.19 3.14 -2.26
N LEU A 74 6.32 4.17 -2.22
CA LEU A 74 5.24 4.34 -3.19
C LEU A 74 5.83 4.91 -4.47
N SER A 75 6.22 4.03 -5.41
CA SER A 75 7.10 4.34 -6.54
C SER A 75 6.65 5.52 -7.38
N GLU A 76 5.36 5.65 -7.73
CA GLU A 76 4.82 6.73 -8.55
C GLU A 76 4.70 8.07 -7.81
N TRP A 77 4.82 8.04 -6.50
CA TRP A 77 4.73 9.23 -5.67
C TRP A 77 6.09 9.73 -5.19
N ARG A 78 6.91 8.82 -4.68
CA ARG A 78 8.22 9.13 -4.07
C ARG A 78 9.42 8.58 -4.84
N GLY A 79 9.24 8.10 -6.06
CA GLY A 79 10.31 7.44 -6.83
C GLY A 79 11.60 8.24 -6.95
N SER A 80 11.51 9.57 -7.09
CA SER A 80 12.69 10.45 -7.15
C SER A 80 13.47 10.52 -5.83
N GLU A 81 12.85 10.19 -4.70
CA GLU A 81 13.45 10.19 -3.37
C GLU A 81 14.21 8.89 -3.07
N LEU A 82 14.04 7.84 -3.90
CA LEU A 82 14.59 6.51 -3.64
C LEU A 82 16.03 6.35 -4.15
N LYS A 83 16.48 7.24 -5.03
CA LYS A 83 17.80 7.15 -5.64
C LYS A 83 18.91 7.26 -4.59
N GLY A 84 19.71 6.20 -4.51
CA GLY A 84 20.85 6.14 -3.57
C GLY A 84 20.48 5.67 -2.16
N GLU A 85 19.19 5.40 -1.89
CA GLU A 85 18.79 4.81 -0.60
C GLU A 85 19.26 3.35 -0.50
N THR A 86 19.62 2.92 0.71
CA THR A 86 20.01 1.54 1.01
C THR A 86 18.89 0.72 1.64
N LEU A 87 17.87 1.39 2.19
CA LEU A 87 16.67 0.73 2.74
C LEU A 87 15.43 1.50 2.31
N VAL A 88 14.47 0.77 1.72
CA VAL A 88 13.17 1.29 1.30
C VAL A 88 12.06 0.42 1.87
N ALA A 89 11.07 1.06 2.52
CA ALA A 89 9.88 0.40 3.03
C ALA A 89 8.81 0.29 1.93
N CYS A 90 8.51 -0.91 1.48
CA CYS A 90 7.47 -1.15 0.49
C CYS A 90 6.07 -1.02 1.13
N PRO A 91 5.14 -0.24 0.55
CA PRO A 91 3.78 -0.08 1.05
C PRO A 91 3.02 -1.38 1.20
N GLY A 92 2.02 -1.41 2.08
CA GLY A 92 0.98 -2.43 2.05
C GLY A 92 0.12 -2.35 0.79
N CYS A 93 -0.60 -3.43 0.46
CA CYS A 93 -1.41 -3.47 -0.75
C CYS A 93 -2.55 -2.42 -0.71
N TYR A 94 -3.35 -2.38 0.34
CA TYR A 94 -4.40 -1.37 0.49
C TYR A 94 -3.87 0.07 0.53
N PRO A 95 -2.79 0.39 1.25
CA PRO A 95 -2.13 1.70 1.15
C PRO A 95 -1.69 2.04 -0.27
N THR A 96 -1.13 1.09 -1.01
CA THR A 96 -0.74 1.32 -2.42
C THR A 96 -1.92 1.78 -3.25
N ALA A 97 -3.02 1.02 -3.27
CA ALA A 97 -4.20 1.36 -4.07
C ALA A 97 -4.87 2.67 -3.61
N SER A 98 -5.01 2.84 -2.29
CA SER A 98 -5.68 4.02 -1.70
C SER A 98 -4.87 5.29 -1.91
N LEU A 99 -3.56 5.25 -1.69
CA LEU A 99 -2.70 6.43 -1.80
C LEU A 99 -2.47 6.84 -3.26
N LEU A 100 -2.39 5.87 -4.19
CA LEU A 100 -2.38 6.21 -5.63
C LEU A 100 -3.67 6.91 -6.07
N ALA A 101 -4.81 6.59 -5.46
CA ALA A 101 -6.07 7.27 -5.74
C ALA A 101 -6.18 8.64 -5.05
N LEU A 102 -5.64 8.83 -3.84
CA LEU A 102 -5.95 9.99 -3.01
C LEU A 102 -4.84 11.07 -2.99
N LEU A 103 -3.56 10.69 -3.04
CA LEU A 103 -2.46 11.68 -2.93
C LEU A 103 -2.49 12.75 -4.02
N PRO A 104 -2.76 12.45 -5.30
CA PRO A 104 -2.81 13.49 -6.34
C PRO A 104 -3.90 14.53 -6.13
N ILE A 105 -4.97 14.17 -5.45
CA ILE A 105 -6.17 14.99 -5.28
C ILE A 105 -6.34 15.56 -3.87
N ILE A 106 -5.32 15.39 -3.02
CA ILE A 106 -5.39 15.70 -1.59
C ILE A 106 -5.79 17.15 -1.28
N ARG A 107 -5.49 18.08 -2.19
CA ARG A 107 -5.84 19.50 -2.06
C ARG A 107 -7.19 19.87 -2.66
N LEU A 108 -7.86 18.91 -3.28
CA LEU A 108 -9.13 19.10 -3.99
C LEU A 108 -10.31 18.46 -3.27
N ILE A 109 -10.07 17.76 -2.18
CA ILE A 109 -11.06 16.97 -1.44
C ILE A 109 -11.18 17.42 0.01
N ASP A 110 -12.33 17.16 0.60
CA ASP A 110 -12.54 17.27 2.04
C ASP A 110 -11.94 16.05 2.76
N LEU A 111 -10.79 16.27 3.38
CA LEU A 111 -10.01 15.22 4.02
C LEU A 111 -10.67 14.63 5.29
N ASP A 112 -11.58 15.35 5.91
CA ASP A 112 -12.29 14.90 7.10
C ASP A 112 -13.45 13.94 6.77
N SER A 113 -13.73 13.75 5.47
CA SER A 113 -14.84 12.91 4.97
C SER A 113 -14.38 11.66 4.22
N VAL A 114 -13.10 11.30 4.27
CA VAL A 114 -12.55 10.18 3.50
C VAL A 114 -12.99 8.83 4.09
N ILE A 115 -13.73 8.08 3.28
CA ILE A 115 -14.12 6.69 3.60
C ILE A 115 -13.51 5.78 2.53
N ILE A 116 -12.81 4.74 2.98
CA ILE A 116 -12.17 3.74 2.12
C ILE A 116 -12.82 2.39 2.41
N ASP A 117 -13.58 1.89 1.46
CA ASP A 117 -14.17 0.56 1.49
C ASP A 117 -13.39 -0.35 0.54
N ALA A 118 -12.68 -1.33 1.09
CA ALA A 118 -11.68 -2.09 0.37
C ALA A 118 -11.99 -3.60 0.34
N LYS A 119 -11.69 -4.25 -0.78
CA LYS A 119 -11.89 -5.69 -1.00
C LYS A 119 -10.60 -6.30 -1.49
N SER A 120 -10.18 -7.41 -0.87
CA SER A 120 -8.99 -8.15 -1.28
C SER A 120 -9.24 -9.64 -1.39
N GLY A 121 -8.60 -10.26 -2.35
CA GLY A 121 -8.51 -11.71 -2.41
C GLY A 121 -7.78 -12.28 -1.20
N VAL A 122 -8.05 -13.55 -0.89
CA VAL A 122 -7.58 -14.26 0.33
C VAL A 122 -6.06 -14.27 0.46
N SER A 123 -5.31 -14.24 -0.65
CA SER A 123 -3.84 -14.15 -0.61
C SER A 123 -3.30 -12.91 0.12
N GLY A 124 -4.11 -11.84 0.24
CA GLY A 124 -3.76 -10.63 1.00
C GLY A 124 -3.67 -10.87 2.53
N ALA A 125 -4.31 -11.92 3.04
CA ALA A 125 -4.23 -12.31 4.44
C ALA A 125 -2.89 -12.96 4.84
N GLY A 126 -1.99 -13.21 3.85
CA GLY A 126 -0.70 -13.86 4.04
C GLY A 126 -0.79 -15.38 4.18
N ARG A 127 0.36 -16.01 4.48
CA ARG A 127 0.50 -17.48 4.56
C ARG A 127 0.31 -18.05 5.97
N GLY A 128 0.06 -17.20 6.96
CA GLY A 128 -0.18 -17.66 8.32
C GLY A 128 -1.42 -18.55 8.40
N LEU A 129 -1.30 -19.68 9.12
CA LEU A 129 -2.44 -20.56 9.35
C LEU A 129 -3.44 -19.87 10.29
N LYS A 130 -4.59 -19.54 9.74
CA LYS A 130 -5.73 -18.96 10.46
C LYS A 130 -7.00 -19.66 9.98
N GLU A 131 -7.88 -19.98 10.91
CA GLU A 131 -9.16 -20.66 10.62
C GLU A 131 -9.96 -19.90 9.54
N GLY A 132 -10.13 -18.60 9.68
CA GLY A 132 -10.85 -17.76 8.70
C GLY A 132 -10.21 -17.68 7.30
N ASN A 133 -9.01 -18.22 7.10
CA ASN A 133 -8.34 -18.30 5.79
C ASN A 133 -8.47 -19.70 5.17
N LEU A 134 -9.07 -20.67 5.87
CA LEU A 134 -9.33 -21.99 5.32
C LEU A 134 -10.32 -21.89 4.16
N PHE A 135 -10.20 -22.80 3.21
CA PHE A 135 -11.04 -22.76 2.00
C PHE A 135 -12.54 -22.80 2.34
N SER A 136 -12.95 -23.62 3.32
CA SER A 136 -14.34 -23.72 3.78
C SER A 136 -14.89 -22.43 4.39
N GLU A 137 -14.01 -21.60 4.99
CA GLU A 137 -14.40 -20.36 5.63
C GLU A 137 -14.29 -19.14 4.71
N ALA A 138 -13.34 -19.19 3.78
CA ALA A 138 -13.05 -18.08 2.86
C ALA A 138 -13.81 -18.17 1.54
N ALA A 139 -14.27 -19.40 1.15
CA ALA A 139 -14.98 -19.59 -0.10
C ALA A 139 -16.44 -19.17 0.01
N GLU A 140 -17.01 -18.71 -1.11
CA GLU A 140 -18.44 -18.38 -1.28
C GLU A 140 -19.00 -17.32 -0.32
N GLY A 141 -18.12 -16.64 0.47
CA GLY A 141 -18.52 -15.61 1.40
C GLY A 141 -17.69 -14.34 1.24
N ILE A 142 -18.23 -13.22 1.72
CA ILE A 142 -17.52 -11.97 1.89
C ILE A 142 -17.68 -11.51 3.34
N HIS A 143 -16.59 -11.12 3.98
CA HIS A 143 -16.65 -10.58 5.33
C HIS A 143 -15.68 -9.41 5.54
N ALA A 144 -16.12 -8.45 6.34
CA ALA A 144 -15.23 -7.39 6.82
C ALA A 144 -14.32 -7.92 7.92
N TYR A 145 -13.09 -7.42 7.99
CA TYR A 145 -12.14 -7.77 9.04
C TYR A 145 -11.36 -6.55 9.50
N GLY A 146 -10.89 -6.57 10.76
CA GLY A 146 -10.10 -5.46 11.31
C GLY A 146 -10.80 -4.10 11.25
N VAL A 147 -12.14 -4.08 11.33
CA VAL A 147 -12.93 -2.84 11.27
C VAL A 147 -12.51 -1.91 12.43
N GLY A 148 -12.11 -0.69 12.09
CA GLY A 148 -11.62 0.31 13.05
C GLY A 148 -10.25 0.00 13.68
N THR A 149 -9.61 -1.14 13.33
CA THR A 149 -8.35 -1.59 13.94
C THR A 149 -7.32 -2.10 12.95
N HIS A 150 -7.59 -2.02 11.65
CA HIS A 150 -6.70 -2.55 10.63
C HIS A 150 -5.41 -1.73 10.52
N ARG A 151 -4.28 -2.42 10.52
CA ARG A 151 -2.93 -1.84 10.56
C ARG A 151 -2.56 -0.97 9.35
N HIS A 152 -3.31 -1.04 8.25
CA HIS A 152 -3.10 -0.17 7.08
C HIS A 152 -3.76 1.21 7.24
N ALA A 153 -4.70 1.40 8.18
CA ALA A 153 -5.30 2.72 8.38
C ALA A 153 -4.26 3.76 8.81
N PRO A 154 -3.47 3.55 9.89
CA PRO A 154 -2.43 4.51 10.27
C PRO A 154 -1.34 4.70 9.20
N GLU A 155 -1.06 3.69 8.36
CA GLU A 155 -0.13 3.81 7.23
C GLU A 155 -0.67 4.78 6.16
N ILE A 156 -1.97 4.68 5.81
CA ILE A 156 -2.64 5.60 4.88
C ILE A 156 -2.69 7.01 5.47
N GLU A 157 -3.12 7.14 6.72
CA GLU A 157 -3.24 8.40 7.44
C GLU A 157 -1.91 9.14 7.53
N GLN A 158 -0.82 8.43 7.81
CA GLN A 158 0.52 8.99 7.83
C GLN A 158 0.87 9.69 6.51
N GLU A 159 0.68 9.03 5.38
CA GLU A 159 1.06 9.59 4.08
C GLU A 159 0.13 10.73 3.64
N LEU A 160 -1.17 10.65 3.96
CA LEU A 160 -2.10 11.75 3.75
C LEU A 160 -1.73 12.96 4.61
N ASN A 161 -1.46 12.77 5.89
CA ASN A 161 -1.04 13.83 6.81
C ASN A 161 0.25 14.51 6.35
N LEU A 162 1.26 13.73 5.99
CA LEU A 162 2.53 14.27 5.48
C LEU A 162 2.35 15.11 4.22
N GLN A 163 1.53 14.65 3.29
CA GLN A 163 1.30 15.37 2.03
C GLN A 163 0.42 16.61 2.20
N ALA A 164 -0.55 16.58 3.11
CA ALA A 164 -1.42 17.72 3.43
C ALA A 164 -0.76 18.76 4.33
N GLY A 165 0.35 18.43 5.02
CA GLY A 165 0.94 19.24 6.07
C GLY A 165 0.05 19.34 7.32
N ARG A 166 -0.68 18.26 7.62
CA ARG A 166 -1.58 18.10 8.78
C ARG A 166 -1.09 16.96 9.68
N SER A 167 -1.73 16.78 10.81
CA SER A 167 -1.46 15.68 11.76
C SER A 167 -2.74 15.05 12.32
N ASP A 168 -3.89 15.45 11.81
CA ASP A 168 -5.22 15.13 12.36
C ASP A 168 -6.16 14.47 11.33
N ILE A 169 -5.64 14.12 10.13
CA ILE A 169 -6.43 13.38 9.14
C ILE A 169 -6.59 11.95 9.61
N GLY A 170 -7.84 11.53 9.76
CA GLY A 170 -8.23 10.15 9.97
C GLY A 170 -9.07 9.63 8.82
N VAL A 171 -8.97 8.35 8.50
CA VAL A 171 -9.78 7.71 7.47
C VAL A 171 -10.70 6.65 8.06
N THR A 172 -11.94 6.58 7.59
CA THR A 172 -12.76 5.41 7.84
C THR A 172 -12.33 4.30 6.87
N PHE A 173 -11.68 3.27 7.39
CA PHE A 173 -11.15 2.17 6.59
C PHE A 173 -11.83 0.84 6.93
N THR A 174 -12.49 0.24 5.94
CA THR A 174 -13.19 -1.04 6.10
C THR A 174 -12.71 -2.04 5.04
N PRO A 175 -11.77 -2.94 5.39
CA PRO A 175 -11.32 -3.98 4.49
C PRO A 175 -12.23 -5.21 4.54
N HIS A 176 -12.35 -5.89 3.40
CA HIS A 176 -13.10 -7.14 3.25
C HIS A 176 -12.23 -8.20 2.58
N LEU A 177 -12.37 -9.44 3.02
CA LEU A 177 -11.91 -10.60 2.27
C LEU A 177 -13.04 -11.09 1.37
N ILE A 178 -12.70 -11.38 0.12
CA ILE A 178 -13.64 -11.90 -0.86
C ILE A 178 -13.11 -13.21 -1.44
N PRO A 179 -13.99 -14.12 -1.93
CA PRO A 179 -13.65 -15.47 -2.32
C PRO A 179 -12.94 -15.53 -3.69
N MET A 180 -11.83 -14.84 -3.79
CA MET A 180 -10.90 -14.92 -4.92
C MET A 180 -9.47 -15.01 -4.42
N THR A 181 -8.57 -15.59 -5.21
CA THR A 181 -7.18 -15.75 -4.81
C THR A 181 -6.42 -14.42 -4.83
N ARG A 182 -6.53 -13.65 -5.91
CA ARG A 182 -5.80 -12.40 -6.15
C ARG A 182 -6.72 -11.31 -6.67
N GLY A 183 -6.30 -10.10 -6.44
CA GLY A 183 -6.95 -8.86 -6.84
C GLY A 183 -7.36 -8.06 -5.62
N GLU A 184 -7.30 -6.76 -5.76
CA GLU A 184 -7.70 -5.82 -4.74
C GLU A 184 -8.43 -4.66 -5.41
N LEU A 185 -9.53 -4.24 -4.80
CA LEU A 185 -10.32 -3.10 -5.20
C LEU A 185 -10.54 -2.21 -3.98
N VAL A 186 -10.19 -0.95 -4.10
CA VAL A 186 -10.54 0.07 -3.11
C VAL A 186 -11.55 1.04 -3.69
N THR A 187 -12.55 1.40 -2.90
CA THR A 187 -13.55 2.42 -3.21
C THR A 187 -13.41 3.55 -2.22
N CYS A 188 -12.93 4.70 -2.69
CA CYS A 188 -12.79 5.89 -1.87
C CYS A 188 -14.02 6.78 -2.08
N HIS A 189 -14.80 6.98 -1.03
CA HIS A 189 -15.90 7.93 -0.99
C HIS A 189 -15.38 9.26 -0.43
N ILE A 190 -15.48 10.32 -1.22
CA ILE A 190 -14.90 11.62 -0.91
C ILE A 190 -15.86 12.75 -1.28
N ARG A 191 -15.57 13.96 -0.82
CA ARG A 191 -16.24 15.19 -1.27
C ARG A 191 -15.28 16.01 -2.10
N GLY A 192 -15.75 16.51 -3.25
CA GLY A 192 -14.96 17.30 -4.18
C GLY A 192 -15.67 17.53 -5.51
N ASP A 193 -14.94 18.10 -6.44
CA ASP A 193 -15.39 18.32 -7.83
C ASP A 193 -14.85 17.21 -8.73
N VAL A 194 -15.74 16.53 -9.46
CA VAL A 194 -15.38 15.35 -10.27
C VAL A 194 -14.42 15.68 -11.41
N ASP A 195 -14.58 16.83 -12.07
CA ASP A 195 -13.76 17.20 -13.23
C ASP A 195 -12.35 17.62 -12.78
N GLN A 196 -12.25 18.34 -11.66
CA GLN A 196 -10.97 18.70 -11.07
C GLN A 196 -10.20 17.46 -10.59
N ILE A 197 -10.89 16.51 -9.96
CA ILE A 197 -10.32 15.24 -9.49
C ILE A 197 -9.81 14.41 -10.66
N GLN A 198 -10.63 14.24 -11.71
CA GLN A 198 -10.24 13.52 -12.92
C GLN A 198 -8.99 14.15 -13.56
N SER A 199 -9.01 15.46 -13.78
CA SER A 199 -7.90 16.19 -14.41
C SER A 199 -6.61 16.09 -13.60
N ALA A 200 -6.69 16.15 -12.27
CA ALA A 200 -5.51 16.02 -11.41
C ALA A 200 -4.90 14.61 -11.44
N LEU A 201 -5.72 13.57 -11.45
CA LEU A 201 -5.26 12.19 -11.60
C LEU A 201 -4.63 11.94 -12.97
N GLU A 202 -5.27 12.38 -14.06
CA GLU A 202 -4.75 12.26 -15.42
C GLU A 202 -3.40 12.99 -15.57
N ALA A 203 -3.30 14.22 -15.08
CA ALA A 203 -2.07 15.00 -15.11
C ALA A 203 -0.94 14.32 -14.30
N LYS A 204 -1.25 13.79 -13.12
CA LYS A 204 -0.23 13.12 -12.27
C LYS A 204 0.31 11.85 -12.92
N TYR A 205 -0.54 11.09 -13.59
CA TYR A 205 -0.18 9.76 -14.10
C TYR A 205 0.02 9.70 -15.61
N ALA A 206 0.10 10.84 -16.29
CA ALA A 206 0.28 10.91 -17.76
C ALA A 206 1.48 10.08 -18.25
N ASP A 207 2.60 10.14 -17.52
CA ASP A 207 3.84 9.43 -17.84
C ASP A 207 4.12 8.22 -16.93
N ALA A 208 3.16 7.81 -16.10
CA ALA A 208 3.34 6.69 -15.18
C ALA A 208 3.15 5.35 -15.90
N PRO A 209 4.19 4.49 -16.02
CA PRO A 209 4.11 3.28 -16.83
C PRO A 209 3.16 2.22 -16.25
N PHE A 210 2.86 2.29 -14.94
CA PHE A 210 2.06 1.28 -14.24
C PHE A 210 0.76 1.81 -13.65
N VAL A 211 0.42 3.08 -13.88
CA VAL A 211 -0.86 3.64 -13.42
C VAL A 211 -1.63 4.19 -14.62
N SER A 212 -2.86 3.79 -14.77
CA SER A 212 -3.77 4.32 -15.79
C SER A 212 -5.03 4.87 -15.16
N VAL A 213 -5.41 6.08 -15.58
CA VAL A 213 -6.67 6.73 -15.20
C VAL A 213 -7.65 6.52 -16.32
N LEU A 214 -8.81 5.93 -16.03
CA LEU A 214 -9.87 5.72 -17.01
C LEU A 214 -10.61 7.03 -17.27
N GLN A 215 -11.04 7.23 -18.50
CA GLN A 215 -11.84 8.41 -18.87
C GLN A 215 -13.17 8.44 -18.11
N LEU A 216 -13.69 9.63 -17.82
CA LEU A 216 -15.02 9.78 -17.24
C LEU A 216 -16.07 9.06 -18.09
N GLY A 217 -16.98 8.34 -17.41
CA GLY A 217 -17.99 7.54 -18.08
C GLY A 217 -17.55 6.16 -18.55
N SER A 218 -16.28 5.81 -18.39
CA SER A 218 -15.81 4.45 -18.65
C SER A 218 -16.50 3.43 -17.74
N PRO A 219 -16.61 2.15 -18.18
CA PRO A 219 -17.03 1.07 -17.29
C PRO A 219 -16.11 0.97 -16.07
N THR A 220 -16.65 0.50 -14.95
CA THR A 220 -15.90 0.34 -13.70
C THR A 220 -14.69 -0.60 -13.89
N PRO A 221 -13.52 -0.26 -13.29
CA PRO A 221 -12.37 -1.15 -13.35
C PRO A 221 -12.66 -2.47 -12.63
N ASP A 222 -12.12 -3.54 -13.16
CA ASP A 222 -12.27 -4.90 -12.63
C ASP A 222 -10.89 -5.45 -12.26
N THR A 223 -10.78 -6.17 -11.16
CA THR A 223 -9.53 -6.80 -10.71
C THR A 223 -8.94 -7.77 -11.73
N ARG A 224 -9.77 -8.37 -12.59
CA ARG A 224 -9.33 -9.23 -13.71
C ARG A 224 -8.45 -8.50 -14.73
N HIS A 225 -8.61 -7.19 -14.87
CA HIS A 225 -7.83 -6.39 -15.81
C HIS A 225 -6.39 -6.13 -15.35
N VAL A 226 -6.10 -6.33 -14.07
CA VAL A 226 -4.79 -6.07 -13.47
C VAL A 226 -4.14 -7.30 -12.85
N ARG A 227 -4.88 -8.41 -12.75
CA ARG A 227 -4.39 -9.65 -12.15
C ARG A 227 -3.12 -10.16 -12.84
N GLY A 228 -2.08 -10.43 -12.06
CA GLY A 228 -0.78 -10.89 -12.53
C GLY A 228 0.08 -9.78 -13.15
N THR A 229 -0.32 -8.52 -13.05
CA THR A 229 0.43 -7.38 -13.59
C THR A 229 0.82 -6.38 -12.49
N ASN A 230 1.79 -5.52 -12.78
CA ASN A 230 2.17 -4.40 -11.90
C ASN A 230 1.30 -3.15 -12.13
N ASN A 231 0.15 -3.29 -12.79
CA ASN A 231 -0.70 -2.16 -13.13
C ASN A 231 -1.67 -1.80 -12.00
N CYS A 232 -1.92 -0.49 -11.89
CA CYS A 232 -3.04 0.09 -11.15
C CYS A 232 -3.98 0.77 -12.15
N ARG A 233 -5.28 0.53 -12.05
CA ARG A 233 -6.29 1.27 -12.81
C ARG A 233 -7.16 2.07 -11.86
N ILE A 234 -7.30 3.37 -12.15
CA ILE A 234 -8.07 4.32 -11.35
C ILE A 234 -9.22 4.86 -12.20
N ALA A 235 -10.39 4.99 -11.63
CA ALA A 235 -11.55 5.59 -12.26
C ALA A 235 -12.30 6.51 -11.28
N VAL A 236 -12.87 7.59 -11.80
CA VAL A 236 -13.60 8.59 -11.04
C VAL A 236 -15.05 8.59 -11.50
N TYR A 237 -15.98 8.64 -10.54
CA TYR A 237 -17.41 8.66 -10.80
C TYR A 237 -18.08 9.75 -9.96
N PRO A 238 -18.98 10.56 -10.56
CA PRO A 238 -19.86 11.40 -9.76
C PRO A 238 -20.81 10.51 -8.96
N ASP A 239 -21.04 10.87 -7.70
CA ASP A 239 -22.12 10.27 -6.92
C ASP A 239 -23.47 10.92 -7.32
N ARG A 240 -24.56 10.20 -7.08
CA ARG A 240 -25.91 10.75 -7.23
C ARG A 240 -26.14 11.98 -6.34
N VAL A 241 -25.44 12.06 -5.22
CA VAL A 241 -25.50 13.22 -4.31
C VAL A 241 -24.45 14.23 -4.74
N LYS A 242 -24.91 15.44 -5.10
CA LYS A 242 -24.03 16.52 -5.55
C LYS A 242 -22.88 16.80 -4.56
N GLY A 243 -21.69 16.97 -5.10
CA GLY A 243 -20.48 17.25 -4.32
C GLY A 243 -19.86 16.03 -3.68
N ARG A 244 -20.40 14.82 -3.92
CA ARG A 244 -19.76 13.54 -3.59
C ARG A 244 -19.17 12.91 -4.84
N VAL A 245 -18.02 12.26 -4.67
CA VAL A 245 -17.27 11.59 -5.73
C VAL A 245 -16.84 10.22 -5.22
N VAL A 246 -16.87 9.24 -6.11
CA VAL A 246 -16.35 7.90 -5.85
C VAL A 246 -15.11 7.68 -6.71
N VAL A 247 -13.98 7.40 -6.09
CA VAL A 247 -12.75 7.00 -6.78
C VAL A 247 -12.52 5.53 -6.52
N ILE A 248 -12.38 4.75 -7.61
CA ILE A 248 -12.13 3.31 -7.54
C ILE A 248 -10.74 3.04 -8.09
N ALA A 249 -9.92 2.31 -7.31
CA ALA A 249 -8.64 1.80 -7.78
C ALA A 249 -8.58 0.28 -7.66
N VAL A 250 -7.99 -0.37 -8.67
CA VAL A 250 -7.77 -1.82 -8.68
C VAL A 250 -6.31 -2.15 -8.96
N ILE A 251 -5.80 -3.14 -8.22
CA ILE A 251 -4.44 -3.68 -8.37
C ILE A 251 -4.46 -5.21 -8.21
N ASP A 252 -3.36 -5.86 -8.58
CA ASP A 252 -3.04 -7.18 -8.06
C ASP A 252 -2.34 -7.00 -6.70
N ASN A 253 -2.96 -7.49 -5.62
CA ASN A 253 -2.47 -7.33 -4.26
C ASN A 253 -1.09 -7.97 -4.01
N LEU A 254 -0.69 -8.99 -4.79
CA LEU A 254 0.62 -9.64 -4.68
C LEU A 254 1.67 -9.09 -5.64
N VAL A 255 1.25 -8.35 -6.69
CA VAL A 255 2.19 -7.75 -7.65
C VAL A 255 2.33 -6.25 -7.37
N LYS A 256 1.42 -5.40 -7.86
CA LYS A 256 1.48 -3.95 -7.58
C LYS A 256 1.37 -3.64 -6.10
N GLY A 257 0.60 -4.41 -5.36
CA GLY A 257 0.46 -4.28 -3.91
C GLY A 257 1.60 -4.89 -3.09
N SER A 258 2.64 -5.49 -3.73
CA SER A 258 3.73 -6.19 -3.04
C SER A 258 4.98 -6.32 -3.92
N SER A 259 5.21 -7.49 -4.52
CA SER A 259 6.47 -7.86 -5.18
C SER A 259 6.80 -7.00 -6.40
N GLY A 260 5.82 -6.62 -7.21
CA GLY A 260 6.05 -5.78 -8.39
C GLY A 260 6.47 -4.36 -8.01
N GLN A 261 5.85 -3.79 -6.97
CA GLN A 261 6.26 -2.50 -6.42
C GLN A 261 7.67 -2.58 -5.81
N ALA A 262 8.00 -3.68 -5.13
CA ALA A 262 9.33 -3.88 -4.57
C ALA A 262 10.41 -3.90 -5.65
N ILE A 263 10.19 -4.59 -6.78
CA ILE A 263 11.10 -4.58 -7.94
C ILE A 263 11.16 -3.18 -8.57
N GLN A 264 10.03 -2.50 -8.68
CA GLN A 264 10.00 -1.12 -9.17
C GLN A 264 10.83 -0.18 -8.29
N ASN A 265 10.73 -0.31 -6.97
CA ASN A 265 11.54 0.44 -6.01
C ASN A 265 13.04 0.14 -6.18
N LEU A 266 13.42 -1.13 -6.33
CA LEU A 266 14.81 -1.51 -6.58
C LEU A 266 15.37 -0.80 -7.83
N ASN A 267 14.58 -0.74 -8.91
CA ASN A 267 15.01 -0.07 -10.14
C ASN A 267 15.15 1.45 -10.00
N LEU A 268 14.55 2.04 -8.97
CA LEU A 268 14.62 3.48 -8.67
C LEU A 268 15.73 3.82 -7.65
N MET A 269 16.15 2.84 -6.84
CA MET A 269 17.29 2.92 -5.90
C MET A 269 18.65 2.90 -6.63
#